data_d3dfc78ee41448df8f121174ced2e53a
#
_entry.id   d3dfc78ee41448df8f121174ced2e53a
#
_cell.length_a   1.000
_cell.length_b   1.000
_cell.length_c   1.000
_cell.angle_alpha   90.00
_cell.angle_beta   90.00
_cell.angle_gamma   90.00
#
_symmetry.space_group_name_H-M   'P 1'
#
loop_
_entity.id
_entity.type
_entity.pdbx_description
1 polymer ?
#
loop_
_entity_poly.entity_id
_entity_poly.type
_entity_poly.pdbx_seq_one_letter_code
_entity_poly.pdbx_strand_id
1 'polypeptide(L)'
;MNRPRLLLAAVTTLLCAGCATVPPKDYTAFRRSNPRSILVLPPLNESTDVAATYSVLTTLTRPLAELGYYVFPVAVVDHYLKENGLTVPGEMHRTPLAKLHEVFGADAVFYVAVEKYGTKYQIIASTTLVLLRGKLVDARSGAVLWEGTAAADGSGGSSGSSIEGLLVRALVDQVMSKSFDRAHVTAFSASALLVAPPKGGLLRGPRHPAQNSQ
;
A
#
# COMPACT_ATOMS: atom_id res chain seq x y z
N MET A 1 -5.33 -57.38 15.31
CA MET A 1 -4.55 -56.13 15.15
C MET A 1 -5.39 -55.18 14.28
N ASN A 2 -5.81 -54.04 14.88
CA ASN A 2 -6.90 -53.21 14.35
C ASN A 2 -6.46 -52.30 13.21
N ARG A 3 -6.64 -52.76 11.97
CA ARG A 3 -6.42 -52.02 10.72
C ARG A 3 -7.09 -50.62 10.64
N PRO A 4 -8.32 -50.41 11.22
CA PRO A 4 -8.94 -49.08 11.17
C PRO A 4 -8.24 -48.03 12.03
N ARG A 5 -7.56 -48.44 13.13
CA ARG A 5 -6.81 -47.47 13.98
C ARG A 5 -5.51 -46.97 13.34
N LEU A 6 -4.86 -47.83 12.52
CA LEU A 6 -3.67 -47.43 11.74
C LEU A 6 -4.01 -46.47 10.60
N LEU A 7 -5.16 -46.66 9.93
CA LEU A 7 -5.64 -45.74 8.89
C LEU A 7 -6.01 -44.36 9.46
N LEU A 8 -6.64 -44.34 10.64
CA LEU A 8 -6.99 -43.08 11.30
C LEU A 8 -5.75 -42.29 11.74
N ALA A 9 -4.72 -42.97 12.26
CA ALA A 9 -3.44 -42.34 12.63
C ALA A 9 -2.68 -41.78 11.42
N ALA A 10 -2.72 -42.46 10.26
CA ALA A 10 -2.07 -42.00 9.04
C ALA A 10 -2.75 -40.75 8.43
N VAL A 11 -4.08 -40.66 8.54
CA VAL A 11 -4.83 -39.48 8.06
C VAL A 11 -4.56 -38.25 8.93
N THR A 12 -4.42 -38.43 10.27
CA THR A 12 -4.13 -37.31 11.19
C THR A 12 -2.74 -36.73 11.00
N THR A 13 -1.75 -37.54 10.62
CA THR A 13 -0.38 -37.06 10.38
C THR A 13 -0.24 -36.29 9.06
N LEU A 14 -1.12 -36.56 8.07
CA LEU A 14 -1.09 -35.87 6.78
C LEU A 14 -1.65 -34.44 6.83
N LEU A 15 -2.48 -34.14 7.84
CA LEU A 15 -3.12 -32.82 8.03
C LEU A 15 -2.20 -31.76 8.66
N CYS A 16 -1.06 -32.16 9.24
CA CYS A 16 -0.13 -31.22 9.91
C CYS A 16 0.96 -30.64 8.99
N ALA A 17 1.03 -31.03 7.71
CA ALA A 17 2.10 -30.60 6.80
C ALA A 17 1.83 -29.29 6.04
N GLY A 18 0.76 -28.54 6.39
CA GLY A 18 0.23 -27.41 5.61
C GLY A 18 0.66 -26.00 6.04
N CYS A 19 1.57 -25.81 7.00
CA CYS A 19 2.09 -24.48 7.33
C CYS A 19 3.22 -24.10 6.36
N ALA A 20 2.88 -23.69 5.14
CA ALA A 20 3.83 -23.02 4.26
C ALA A 20 4.24 -21.68 4.89
N THR A 21 5.40 -21.63 5.55
CA THR A 21 6.00 -20.39 6.03
C THR A 21 6.41 -19.57 4.82
N VAL A 22 5.76 -18.41 4.63
CA VAL A 22 6.18 -17.44 3.60
C VAL A 22 7.64 -17.06 3.90
N PRO A 23 8.56 -17.22 2.93
CA PRO A 23 9.96 -16.90 3.16
C PRO A 23 10.12 -15.42 3.55
N PRO A 24 11.05 -15.10 4.44
CA PRO A 24 11.32 -13.71 4.82
C PRO A 24 11.73 -12.90 3.59
N LYS A 25 11.26 -11.67 3.50
CA LYS A 25 11.57 -10.77 2.40
C LYS A 25 13.07 -10.44 2.38
N ASP A 26 13.70 -10.51 1.21
CA ASP A 26 15.09 -10.09 1.06
C ASP A 26 15.20 -8.56 0.97
N TYR A 27 15.95 -7.96 1.88
CA TYR A 27 16.23 -6.52 1.92
C TYR A 27 17.68 -6.17 1.58
N THR A 28 18.43 -7.08 0.99
CA THR A 28 19.87 -6.88 0.69
C THR A 28 20.07 -5.68 -0.24
N ALA A 29 19.29 -5.60 -1.35
CA ALA A 29 19.35 -4.47 -2.26
C ALA A 29 18.92 -3.16 -1.57
N PHE A 30 17.89 -3.22 -0.72
CA PHE A 30 17.39 -2.07 0.03
C PHE A 30 18.45 -1.49 0.98
N ARG A 31 19.10 -2.34 1.76
CA ARG A 31 20.16 -1.93 2.70
C ARG A 31 21.38 -1.38 1.98
N ARG A 32 21.74 -1.93 0.82
CA ARG A 32 22.83 -1.43 -0.01
C ARG A 32 22.53 -0.05 -0.59
N SER A 33 21.32 0.17 -1.09
CA SER A 33 20.86 1.45 -1.62
C SER A 33 20.71 2.51 -0.53
N ASN A 34 20.18 2.13 0.64
CA ASN A 34 19.91 3.00 1.78
C ASN A 34 19.24 4.33 1.38
N PRO A 35 18.09 4.32 0.72
CA PRO A 35 17.45 5.52 0.19
C PRO A 35 17.03 6.46 1.33
N ARG A 36 17.24 7.76 1.13
CA ARG A 36 16.88 8.83 2.07
C ARG A 36 15.63 9.58 1.63
N SER A 37 15.42 9.60 0.32
CA SER A 37 14.34 10.33 -0.36
C SER A 37 13.59 9.44 -1.33
N ILE A 38 12.28 9.65 -1.39
CA ILE A 38 11.36 8.89 -2.24
C ILE A 38 10.57 9.85 -3.11
N LEU A 39 10.67 9.67 -4.43
CA LEU A 39 9.82 10.30 -5.41
C LEU A 39 8.60 9.39 -5.66
N VAL A 40 7.41 9.86 -5.32
CA VAL A 40 6.15 9.16 -5.60
C VAL A 40 5.59 9.64 -6.92
N LEU A 41 5.47 8.76 -7.90
CA LEU A 41 4.79 9.07 -9.16
C LEU A 41 3.27 8.92 -9.01
N PRO A 42 2.47 9.71 -9.76
CA PRO A 42 1.02 9.52 -9.80
C PRO A 42 0.67 8.06 -10.12
N PRO A 43 -0.15 7.40 -9.27
CA PRO A 43 -0.48 5.98 -9.44
C PRO A 43 -1.12 5.65 -10.78
N LEU A 44 -0.79 4.50 -11.34
CA LEU A 44 -1.55 3.90 -12.42
C LEU A 44 -2.95 3.54 -11.91
N ASN A 45 -3.97 3.84 -12.68
CA ASN A 45 -5.34 3.50 -12.35
C ASN A 45 -5.84 2.34 -13.21
N GLU A 46 -5.97 1.18 -12.61
CA GLU A 46 -6.54 -0.02 -13.21
C GLU A 46 -8.00 -0.23 -12.75
N SER A 47 -8.55 0.71 -11.96
CA SER A 47 -9.93 0.71 -11.51
C SER A 47 -10.84 1.49 -12.45
N THR A 48 -12.15 1.44 -12.21
CA THR A 48 -13.16 2.19 -12.99
C THR A 48 -13.40 3.61 -12.46
N ASP A 49 -12.88 3.95 -11.29
CA ASP A 49 -13.08 5.26 -10.66
C ASP A 49 -11.99 6.24 -11.08
N VAL A 50 -12.35 7.30 -11.74
CA VAL A 50 -11.42 8.31 -12.25
C VAL A 50 -10.69 9.09 -11.16
N ALA A 51 -11.25 9.17 -9.94
CA ALA A 51 -10.65 9.87 -8.82
C ALA A 51 -9.51 9.06 -8.15
N ALA A 52 -9.39 7.76 -8.44
CA ALA A 52 -8.52 6.83 -7.75
C ALA A 52 -7.05 7.28 -7.74
N THR A 53 -6.51 7.73 -8.88
CA THR A 53 -5.11 8.18 -9.00
C THR A 53 -4.77 9.24 -7.97
N TYR A 54 -5.50 10.34 -7.95
CA TYR A 54 -5.16 11.48 -7.10
C TYR A 54 -5.58 11.28 -5.65
N SER A 55 -6.65 10.54 -5.43
CA SER A 55 -7.05 10.14 -4.09
C SER A 55 -5.95 9.31 -3.43
N VAL A 56 -5.41 8.30 -4.11
CA VAL A 56 -4.33 7.47 -3.58
C VAL A 56 -3.02 8.26 -3.50
N LEU A 57 -2.67 9.06 -4.51
CA LEU A 57 -1.44 9.86 -4.50
C LEU A 57 -1.29 10.70 -3.23
N THR A 58 -2.37 11.35 -2.79
CA THR A 58 -2.36 12.21 -1.60
C THR A 58 -2.21 11.43 -0.29
N THR A 59 -2.65 10.17 -0.26
CA THR A 59 -2.58 9.33 0.95
C THR A 59 -1.23 8.66 1.18
N LEU A 60 -0.36 8.60 0.17
CA LEU A 60 0.94 7.93 0.25
C LEU A 60 2.02 8.73 1.00
N THR A 61 1.93 10.06 0.97
CA THR A 61 2.98 10.94 1.53
C THR A 61 3.18 10.72 3.02
N ARG A 62 2.09 10.70 3.79
CA ARG A 62 2.15 10.60 5.24
C ARG A 62 2.78 9.29 5.74
N PRO A 63 2.33 8.09 5.34
CA PRO A 63 2.92 6.86 5.86
C PRO A 63 4.39 6.68 5.46
N LEU A 64 4.82 7.18 4.30
CA LEU A 64 6.23 7.18 3.91
C LEU A 64 7.06 8.14 4.77
N ALA A 65 6.53 9.33 5.06
CA ALA A 65 7.20 10.30 5.93
C ALA A 65 7.30 9.80 7.39
N GLU A 66 6.27 9.13 7.90
CA GLU A 66 6.26 8.49 9.23
C GLU A 66 7.30 7.36 9.33
N LEU A 67 7.61 6.67 8.23
CA LEU A 67 8.72 5.73 8.16
C LEU A 67 10.11 6.41 8.14
N GLY A 68 10.19 7.75 8.11
CA GLY A 68 11.43 8.51 8.17
C GLY A 68 12.08 8.82 6.84
N TYR A 69 11.33 8.80 5.74
CA TYR A 69 11.81 9.24 4.42
C TYR A 69 11.48 10.70 4.16
N TYR A 70 12.32 11.37 3.37
CA TYR A 70 11.91 12.58 2.68
C TYR A 70 11.04 12.20 1.49
N VAL A 71 9.82 12.69 1.46
CA VAL A 71 8.90 12.48 0.34
C VAL A 71 8.79 13.78 -0.44
N PHE A 72 9.07 13.75 -1.73
CA PHE A 72 8.89 14.93 -2.59
C PHE A 72 7.41 15.34 -2.60
N PRO A 73 7.11 16.66 -2.54
CA PRO A 73 5.72 17.13 -2.58
C PRO A 73 5.01 16.63 -3.85
N VAL A 74 4.07 15.71 -3.69
CA VAL A 74 3.46 14.99 -4.81
C VAL A 74 2.76 15.90 -5.81
N ALA A 75 2.16 17.01 -5.34
CA ALA A 75 1.52 17.99 -6.23
C ALA A 75 2.54 18.73 -7.10
N VAL A 76 3.74 19.03 -6.56
CA VAL A 76 4.82 19.70 -7.31
C VAL A 76 5.39 18.74 -8.36
N VAL A 77 5.57 17.47 -7.99
CA VAL A 77 6.05 16.43 -8.91
C VAL A 77 5.07 16.23 -10.07
N ASP A 78 3.79 16.08 -9.78
CA ASP A 78 2.73 15.92 -10.79
C ASP A 78 2.68 17.14 -11.72
N HIS A 79 2.68 18.34 -11.16
CA HIS A 79 2.67 19.58 -11.93
C HIS A 79 3.89 19.68 -12.84
N TYR A 80 5.10 19.45 -12.31
CA TYR A 80 6.35 19.50 -13.09
C TYR A 80 6.32 18.51 -14.27
N LEU A 81 5.88 17.28 -14.04
CA LEU A 81 5.81 16.28 -15.09
C LEU A 81 4.82 16.67 -16.20
N LYS A 82 3.65 17.23 -15.82
CA LYS A 82 2.66 17.74 -16.78
C LYS A 82 3.16 18.91 -17.60
N GLU A 83 3.82 19.88 -16.99
CA GLU A 83 4.43 21.02 -17.71
C GLU A 83 5.51 20.56 -18.71
N ASN A 84 6.13 19.40 -18.47
CA ASN A 84 7.09 18.77 -19.39
C ASN A 84 6.45 17.77 -20.37
N GLY A 85 5.13 17.82 -20.56
CA GLY A 85 4.40 17.04 -21.57
C GLY A 85 3.99 15.63 -21.13
N LEU A 86 4.30 15.21 -19.90
CA LEU A 86 3.88 13.92 -19.35
C LEU A 86 2.54 14.09 -18.64
N THR A 87 1.44 14.01 -19.38
CA THR A 87 0.10 14.39 -18.88
C THR A 87 -0.64 13.25 -18.21
N VAL A 88 -0.25 12.00 -18.46
CA VAL A 88 -0.91 10.82 -17.91
C VAL A 88 0.06 9.94 -17.12
N PRO A 89 -0.40 9.28 -16.03
CA PRO A 89 0.46 8.45 -15.18
C PRO A 89 1.23 7.37 -15.94
N GLY A 90 0.64 6.79 -17.00
CA GLY A 90 1.29 5.77 -17.80
C GLY A 90 2.55 6.26 -18.54
N GLU A 91 2.61 7.52 -18.93
CA GLU A 91 3.82 8.15 -19.50
C GLU A 91 4.84 8.47 -18.43
N MET A 92 4.38 9.01 -17.29
CA MET A 92 5.22 9.31 -16.13
C MET A 92 5.97 8.06 -15.66
N HIS A 93 5.28 6.89 -15.59
CA HIS A 93 5.88 5.62 -15.19
C HIS A 93 6.87 5.05 -16.22
N ARG A 94 6.81 5.48 -17.47
CA ARG A 94 7.78 5.09 -18.52
C ARG A 94 8.99 6.02 -18.60
N THR A 95 9.01 7.10 -17.82
CA THR A 95 10.15 8.01 -17.79
C THR A 95 11.40 7.27 -17.29
N PRO A 96 12.54 7.38 -17.99
CA PRO A 96 13.77 6.73 -17.55
C PRO A 96 14.17 7.17 -16.14
N LEU A 97 14.55 6.21 -15.29
CA LEU A 97 14.98 6.46 -13.91
C LEU A 97 16.10 7.48 -13.82
N ALA A 98 17.08 7.40 -14.73
CA ALA A 98 18.19 8.35 -14.81
C ALA A 98 17.69 9.79 -14.97
N LYS A 99 16.62 10.01 -15.76
CA LYS A 99 16.02 11.34 -15.96
C LYS A 99 15.30 11.82 -14.71
N LEU A 100 14.55 10.93 -14.05
CA LEU A 100 13.90 11.26 -12.77
C LEU A 100 14.94 11.61 -11.69
N HIS A 101 16.04 10.85 -11.64
CA HIS A 101 17.13 11.14 -10.72
C HIS A 101 17.84 12.48 -11.05
N GLU A 102 18.13 12.75 -12.32
CA GLU A 102 18.74 14.01 -12.78
C GLU A 102 17.90 15.23 -12.38
N VAL A 103 16.58 15.15 -12.58
CA VAL A 103 15.66 16.27 -12.37
C VAL A 103 15.36 16.50 -10.90
N PHE A 104 15.04 15.43 -10.17
CA PHE A 104 14.56 15.54 -8.77
C PHE A 104 15.64 15.26 -7.73
N GLY A 105 16.73 14.59 -8.09
CA GLY A 105 17.75 14.15 -7.13
C GLY A 105 17.28 13.05 -6.18
N ALA A 106 16.17 12.37 -6.51
CA ALA A 106 15.59 11.35 -5.65
C ALA A 106 16.48 10.09 -5.58
N ASP A 107 16.60 9.49 -4.39
CA ASP A 107 17.33 8.24 -4.22
C ASP A 107 16.53 7.03 -4.72
N ALA A 108 15.21 7.06 -4.53
CA ALA A 108 14.33 5.99 -4.99
C ALA A 108 13.03 6.56 -5.58
N VAL A 109 12.43 5.79 -6.50
CA VAL A 109 11.15 6.10 -7.14
C VAL A 109 10.11 5.07 -6.68
N PHE A 110 8.97 5.54 -6.23
CA PHE A 110 7.85 4.70 -5.80
C PHE A 110 6.77 4.67 -6.88
N TYR A 111 6.61 3.51 -7.47
CA TYR A 111 5.58 3.19 -8.45
C TYR A 111 4.42 2.54 -7.74
N VAL A 112 3.20 3.04 -7.99
CA VAL A 112 1.98 2.48 -7.41
C VAL A 112 0.95 2.24 -8.51
N ALA A 113 0.24 1.13 -8.42
CA ALA A 113 -0.94 0.83 -9.21
C ALA A 113 -2.15 0.66 -8.28
N VAL A 114 -3.27 1.25 -8.68
CA VAL A 114 -4.56 1.11 -8.02
C VAL A 114 -5.34 0.05 -8.78
N GLU A 115 -5.35 -1.18 -8.28
CA GLU A 115 -6.04 -2.29 -8.94
C GLU A 115 -7.55 -2.26 -8.70
N LYS A 116 -7.97 -1.82 -7.50
CA LYS A 116 -9.38 -1.63 -7.16
C LYS A 116 -9.55 -0.36 -6.33
N TYR A 117 -10.59 0.38 -6.62
CA TYR A 117 -10.97 1.59 -5.88
C TYR A 117 -12.48 1.80 -5.98
N GLY A 118 -13.11 2.14 -4.87
CA GLY A 118 -14.51 2.54 -4.82
C GLY A 118 -15.42 1.56 -4.13
N THR A 119 -16.72 1.89 -4.12
CA THR A 119 -17.76 1.15 -3.42
C THR A 119 -18.54 0.28 -4.40
N LYS A 120 -18.64 -1.03 -4.08
CA LYS A 120 -19.56 -1.93 -4.75
C LYS A 120 -20.86 -1.99 -3.99
N TYR A 121 -21.94 -1.61 -4.62
CA TYR A 121 -23.29 -1.74 -4.07
C TYR A 121 -23.78 -3.17 -4.29
N GLN A 122 -24.08 -3.86 -3.19
CA GLN A 122 -24.78 -5.15 -3.20
C GLN A 122 -26.13 -4.99 -2.53
N ILE A 123 -27.07 -5.89 -2.84
CA ILE A 123 -28.48 -5.78 -2.41
C ILE A 123 -28.63 -5.71 -0.88
N ILE A 124 -27.66 -6.23 -0.11
CA ILE A 124 -27.73 -6.31 1.36
C ILE A 124 -26.64 -5.47 2.05
N ALA A 125 -25.54 -5.16 1.36
CA ALA A 125 -24.44 -4.37 1.92
C ALA A 125 -23.63 -3.68 0.83
N SER A 126 -23.15 -2.47 1.09
CA SER A 126 -22.16 -1.81 0.25
C SER A 126 -20.77 -1.96 0.86
N THR A 127 -19.80 -2.44 0.10
CA THR A 127 -18.43 -2.59 0.55
C THR A 127 -17.52 -1.69 -0.27
N THR A 128 -16.83 -0.79 0.40
CA THR A 128 -15.74 0.00 -0.22
C THR A 128 -14.47 -0.82 -0.14
N LEU A 129 -13.78 -0.96 -1.27
CA LEU A 129 -12.53 -1.72 -1.34
C LEU A 129 -11.47 -0.90 -2.08
N VAL A 130 -10.28 -0.83 -1.52
CA VAL A 130 -9.09 -0.29 -2.19
C VAL A 130 -8.01 -1.35 -2.16
N LEU A 131 -7.49 -1.70 -3.35
CA LEU A 131 -6.39 -2.64 -3.53
C LEU A 131 -5.26 -1.92 -4.26
N LEU A 132 -4.10 -1.89 -3.63
CA LEU A 132 -2.90 -1.21 -4.11
C LEU A 132 -1.75 -2.19 -4.31
N ARG A 133 -0.97 -1.98 -5.36
CA ARG A 133 0.32 -2.63 -5.58
C ARG A 133 1.40 -1.56 -5.67
N GLY A 134 2.48 -1.73 -4.91
CA GLY A 134 3.60 -0.80 -4.87
C GLY A 134 4.93 -1.46 -5.19
N LYS A 135 5.82 -0.70 -5.84
CA LYS A 135 7.20 -1.07 -6.13
C LYS A 135 8.13 0.11 -5.89
N LEU A 136 9.14 -0.08 -5.03
CA LEU A 136 10.21 0.89 -4.79
C LEU A 136 11.44 0.48 -5.58
N VAL A 137 11.99 1.41 -6.36
CA VAL A 137 13.14 1.17 -7.24
C VAL A 137 14.21 2.20 -6.94
N ASP A 138 15.47 1.78 -6.84
CA ASP A 138 16.62 2.67 -6.72
C ASP A 138 16.77 3.50 -7.99
N ALA A 139 16.83 4.82 -7.84
CA ALA A 139 16.81 5.74 -8.99
C ALA A 139 18.13 5.74 -9.79
N ARG A 140 19.22 5.29 -9.17
CA ARG A 140 20.55 5.27 -9.81
C ARG A 140 20.83 3.93 -10.49
N SER A 141 20.58 2.82 -9.78
CA SER A 141 20.91 1.48 -10.26
C SER A 141 19.77 0.77 -10.97
N GLY A 142 18.53 1.21 -10.79
CA GLY A 142 17.33 0.52 -11.27
C GLY A 142 16.99 -0.76 -10.48
N ALA A 143 17.71 -1.04 -9.40
CA ALA A 143 17.42 -2.20 -8.58
C ALA A 143 16.07 -2.08 -7.88
N VAL A 144 15.29 -3.15 -7.90
CA VAL A 144 14.05 -3.23 -7.12
C VAL A 144 14.42 -3.40 -5.64
N LEU A 145 14.04 -2.41 -4.83
CA LEU A 145 14.32 -2.38 -3.41
C LEU A 145 13.23 -3.08 -2.60
N TRP A 146 11.99 -2.95 -3.05
CA TRP A 146 10.83 -3.51 -2.37
C TRP A 146 9.62 -3.57 -3.31
N GLU A 147 8.79 -4.58 -3.11
CA GLU A 147 7.47 -4.70 -3.73
C GLU A 147 6.46 -5.16 -2.67
N GLY A 148 5.22 -4.73 -2.81
CA GLY A 148 4.16 -5.15 -1.91
C GLY A 148 2.78 -4.87 -2.47
N THR A 149 1.79 -5.52 -1.86
CA THR A 149 0.37 -5.29 -2.13
C THR A 149 -0.35 -5.09 -0.81
N ALA A 150 -1.39 -4.28 -0.83
CA ALA A 150 -2.26 -4.10 0.32
C ALA A 150 -3.69 -3.89 -0.12
N ALA A 151 -4.60 -4.45 0.66
CA ALA A 151 -6.02 -4.23 0.53
C ALA A 151 -6.57 -3.64 1.82
N ALA A 152 -7.49 -2.68 1.70
CA ALA A 152 -8.29 -2.20 2.80
C ALA A 152 -9.75 -2.17 2.37
N ASP A 153 -10.63 -2.53 3.30
CA ASP A 153 -12.06 -2.38 3.12
C ASP A 153 -12.61 -1.26 4.01
N GLY A 154 -13.67 -0.61 3.57
CA GLY A 154 -14.34 0.46 4.32
C GLY A 154 -15.13 -0.02 5.54
N SER A 155 -15.03 -1.29 5.89
CA SER A 155 -15.69 -1.88 7.06
C SER A 155 -14.96 -1.57 8.36
N GLY A 156 -14.06 -0.58 8.37
CA GLY A 156 -13.27 -0.03 9.47
C GLY A 156 -13.23 -0.96 10.69
N GLY A 157 -12.26 -1.86 10.73
CA GLY A 157 -12.16 -2.87 11.76
C GLY A 157 -12.08 -2.30 13.17
N SER A 158 -13.22 -2.22 13.83
CA SER A 158 -13.30 -2.21 15.27
C SER A 158 -14.22 -3.36 15.66
N SER A 159 -13.63 -4.44 16.08
CA SER A 159 -14.30 -5.58 16.70
C SER A 159 -14.90 -5.15 18.03
N GLY A 160 -16.04 -4.48 17.97
CA GLY A 160 -16.91 -4.23 19.10
C GLY A 160 -18.27 -4.87 18.80
N SER A 161 -18.47 -6.09 19.22
CA SER A 161 -19.74 -6.84 19.05
C SER A 161 -20.84 -6.41 20.03
N SER A 162 -20.83 -5.16 20.51
CA SER A 162 -21.92 -4.64 21.36
C SER A 162 -22.96 -3.91 20.50
N ILE A 163 -24.23 -4.06 20.85
CA ILE A 163 -25.36 -3.41 20.18
C ILE A 163 -25.19 -1.89 20.17
N GLU A 164 -24.62 -1.32 21.24
CA GLU A 164 -24.30 0.10 21.37
C GLU A 164 -23.23 0.53 20.32
N GLY A 165 -22.21 -0.28 20.10
CA GLY A 165 -21.19 -0.04 19.06
C GLY A 165 -21.77 -0.09 17.65
N LEU A 166 -22.77 -0.94 17.38
CA LEU A 166 -23.48 -1.00 16.09
C LEU A 166 -24.34 0.24 15.84
N LEU A 167 -25.00 0.79 16.85
CA LEU A 167 -25.80 2.01 16.72
C LEU A 167 -24.92 3.24 16.51
N VAL A 168 -23.83 3.38 17.26
CA VAL A 168 -22.86 4.46 17.08
C VAL A 168 -22.23 4.38 15.68
N ARG A 169 -21.89 3.17 15.22
CA ARG A 169 -21.35 2.94 13.88
C ARG A 169 -22.36 3.33 12.79
N ALA A 170 -23.64 2.97 12.92
CA ALA A 170 -24.68 3.33 11.96
C ALA A 170 -24.87 4.85 11.87
N LEU A 171 -24.79 5.58 12.98
CA LEU A 171 -24.85 7.04 13.01
C LEU A 171 -23.61 7.68 12.40
N VAL A 172 -22.42 7.18 12.73
CA VAL A 172 -21.15 7.66 12.14
C VAL A 172 -21.12 7.38 10.65
N ASP A 173 -21.54 6.19 10.21
CA ASP A 173 -21.62 5.80 8.81
C ASP A 173 -22.60 6.69 8.02
N GLN A 174 -23.72 7.10 8.65
CA GLN A 174 -24.70 8.00 8.02
C GLN A 174 -24.16 9.43 7.88
N VAL A 175 -23.40 9.92 8.84
CA VAL A 175 -22.76 11.26 8.78
C VAL A 175 -21.59 11.25 7.80
N MET A 176 -20.74 10.22 7.85
CA MET A 176 -19.57 10.07 6.97
C MET A 176 -19.97 9.88 5.50
N SER A 177 -21.08 9.19 5.20
CA SER A 177 -21.55 8.99 3.82
C SER A 177 -22.00 10.27 3.12
N LYS A 178 -22.30 11.33 3.87
CA LYS A 178 -22.71 12.63 3.32
C LYS A 178 -21.57 13.64 3.23
N SER A 179 -20.46 13.46 3.96
CA SER A 179 -19.43 14.48 4.13
C SER A 179 -18.01 14.06 3.74
N PHE A 180 -17.75 12.76 3.61
CA PHE A 180 -16.41 12.25 3.27
C PHE A 180 -16.52 11.13 2.23
N ASP A 181 -15.60 11.18 1.26
CA ASP A 181 -15.40 10.08 0.33
C ASP A 181 -14.84 8.86 1.09
N ARG A 182 -15.70 7.85 1.33
CA ARG A 182 -15.31 6.60 2.01
C ARG A 182 -14.15 5.90 1.30
N ALA A 183 -14.10 6.00 -0.02
CA ALA A 183 -13.02 5.41 -0.79
C ALA A 183 -11.69 6.10 -0.49
N HIS A 184 -11.68 7.42 -0.27
CA HIS A 184 -10.47 8.14 0.13
C HIS A 184 -9.97 7.74 1.52
N VAL A 185 -10.87 7.61 2.51
CA VAL A 185 -10.49 7.13 3.85
C VAL A 185 -9.95 5.71 3.80
N THR A 186 -10.58 4.84 3.00
CA THR A 186 -10.11 3.47 2.77
C THR A 186 -8.75 3.45 2.06
N ALA A 187 -8.53 4.38 1.11
CA ALA A 187 -7.25 4.54 0.43
C ALA A 187 -6.14 4.93 1.39
N PHE A 188 -6.41 5.78 2.39
CA PHE A 188 -5.44 6.10 3.42
C PHE A 188 -5.02 4.84 4.21
N SER A 189 -5.99 4.02 4.62
CA SER A 189 -5.72 2.76 5.30
C SER A 189 -4.94 1.78 4.43
N ALA A 190 -5.32 1.65 3.14
CA ALA A 190 -4.61 0.83 2.18
C ALA A 190 -3.16 1.30 1.97
N SER A 191 -2.92 2.62 1.88
CA SER A 191 -1.60 3.22 1.71
C SER A 191 -0.70 2.97 2.93
N ALA A 192 -1.24 3.09 4.14
CA ALA A 192 -0.52 2.77 5.37
C ALA A 192 -0.16 1.29 5.43
N LEU A 193 -1.11 0.39 5.13
CA LEU A 193 -0.88 -1.05 5.06
C LEU A 193 0.09 -1.44 3.93
N LEU A 194 0.12 -0.71 2.82
CA LEU A 194 1.03 -0.98 1.72
C LEU A 194 2.47 -0.81 2.17
N VAL A 195 2.81 0.31 2.81
CA VAL A 195 4.19 0.63 3.16
C VAL A 195 4.63 0.02 4.49
N ALA A 196 3.71 -0.14 5.45
CA ALA A 196 3.98 -0.66 6.79
C ALA A 196 3.01 -1.78 7.19
N PRO A 197 2.93 -2.89 6.42
CA PRO A 197 2.15 -4.04 6.83
C PRO A 197 2.78 -4.70 8.07
N PRO A 198 2.05 -5.55 8.81
CA PRO A 198 2.57 -6.25 9.97
C PRO A 198 3.82 -7.10 9.71
N LYS A 199 4.01 -7.55 8.45
CA LYS A 199 5.20 -8.31 8.01
C LYS A 199 5.60 -7.87 6.61
N GLY A 200 6.90 -7.72 6.36
CA GLY A 200 7.46 -7.50 5.03
C GLY A 200 7.25 -6.09 4.45
N GLY A 201 7.02 -5.07 5.30
CA GLY A 201 6.90 -3.67 4.89
C GLY A 201 8.21 -3.03 4.43
N LEU A 202 8.16 -1.75 4.09
CA LEU A 202 9.36 -0.96 3.86
C LEU A 202 10.21 -0.89 5.14
N LEU A 203 11.52 -0.91 4.99
CA LEU A 203 12.43 -0.64 6.11
C LEU A 203 12.26 0.82 6.56
N ARG A 204 12.63 1.09 7.79
CA ARG A 204 12.64 2.46 8.31
C ARG A 204 13.71 3.29 7.63
N GLY A 205 13.36 4.51 7.27
CA GLY A 205 14.28 5.47 6.67
C GLY A 205 15.17 6.14 7.72
N PRO A 206 16.20 6.89 7.28
CA PRO A 206 17.24 7.42 8.15
C PRO A 206 16.76 8.50 9.14
N ARG A 207 15.59 9.08 8.93
CA ARG A 207 14.99 10.09 9.84
C ARG A 207 14.00 9.50 10.83
N HIS A 208 13.82 8.17 10.83
CA HIS A 208 12.91 7.54 11.77
C HIS A 208 13.47 7.61 13.20
N PRO A 209 12.70 8.06 14.23
CA PRO A 209 13.20 8.26 15.58
C PRO A 209 13.89 7.05 16.20
N ALA A 210 13.39 5.84 15.92
CA ALA A 210 13.98 4.60 16.44
C ALA A 210 15.32 4.20 15.79
N GLN A 211 15.80 4.90 14.75
CA GLN A 211 17.15 4.69 14.20
C GLN A 211 18.19 5.58 14.89
N ASN A 212 17.78 6.66 15.52
CA ASN A 212 18.68 7.60 16.21
C ASN A 212 18.94 7.18 17.67
N SER A 213 18.37 6.04 18.13
CA SER A 213 18.49 5.50 19.48
C SER A 213 19.35 4.24 19.59
N GLN A 214 20.15 3.92 18.54
CA GLN A 214 21.14 2.83 18.56
C GLN A 214 22.57 3.35 18.50
#